data_1415611aa0a218b759dfde8a711b2517
#
_entry.id   1415611aa0a218b759dfde8a711b2517
#
_cell.length_a   1.000
_cell.length_b   1.000
_cell.length_c   1.000
_cell.angle_alpha   90.00
_cell.angle_beta   90.00
_cell.angle_gamma   90.00
#
_symmetry.space_group_name_H-M   'P 1'
#
loop_
_entity.id
_entity.type
_entity.pdbx_description
1 polymer ?
#
loop_
_entity_poly.entity_id
_entity_poly.type
_entity_poly.pdbx_seq_one_letter_code
_entity_poly.pdbx_strand_id
1 'polypeptide(L)'
;MTDDAPVPRPEGSSLEEWLTTRIARYATRTLDWDALKFQADYDPKYRRSQMRYVGTGGTGIDDDENTVPAEHFTFSTMVLPAGCEGPLHIHRDVEEVFFILKGSRIKLMFHTEDKSEQWETHLGERDLISVPAGLYRGLVNEGQEEALMCVMLGAKTPATPTYPDDHPVSKLKR
;
A
#
# COMPACT_ATOMS: atom_id res chain seq x y z
N MET A 1 18.11 13.37 -8.57
CA MET A 1 17.97 13.11 -10.02
C MET A 1 16.97 11.98 -10.13
N THR A 2 15.76 12.28 -10.55
CA THR A 2 14.76 11.24 -10.87
C THR A 2 15.31 10.51 -12.10
N ASP A 3 15.50 9.21 -11.97
CA ASP A 3 15.94 8.36 -13.07
C ASP A 3 14.71 8.05 -13.95
N ASP A 4 14.26 9.07 -14.68
CA ASP A 4 13.09 8.99 -15.56
C ASP A 4 13.42 8.31 -16.91
N ALA A 5 14.59 7.69 -17.02
CA ALA A 5 14.95 7.00 -18.24
C ALA A 5 14.07 5.76 -18.44
N PRO A 6 13.52 5.56 -19.65
CA PRO A 6 12.77 4.36 -19.96
C PRO A 6 13.63 3.11 -19.71
N VAL A 7 13.05 2.10 -19.05
CA VAL A 7 13.74 0.81 -18.89
C VAL A 7 13.80 0.13 -20.27
N PRO A 8 14.98 -0.08 -20.83
CA PRO A 8 15.11 -0.65 -22.16
C PRO A 8 14.75 -2.14 -22.15
N ARG A 9 14.26 -2.62 -23.28
CA ARG A 9 14.12 -4.06 -23.50
C ARG A 9 15.50 -4.72 -23.40
N PRO A 10 15.64 -5.83 -22.64
CA PRO A 10 16.90 -6.54 -22.54
C PRO A 10 17.42 -6.98 -23.93
N GLU A 11 18.72 -6.81 -24.16
CA GLU A 11 19.35 -7.20 -25.43
C GLU A 11 19.16 -8.69 -25.71
N GLY A 12 18.80 -9.03 -26.92
CA GLY A 12 18.55 -10.42 -27.33
C GLY A 12 17.18 -10.99 -26.96
N SER A 13 16.37 -10.31 -26.14
CA SER A 13 15.02 -10.77 -25.85
C SER A 13 14.03 -10.41 -26.97
N SER A 14 13.07 -11.28 -27.25
CA SER A 14 11.91 -10.93 -28.08
C SER A 14 10.97 -9.96 -27.37
N LEU A 15 10.08 -9.32 -28.13
CA LEU A 15 9.05 -8.46 -27.54
C LEU A 15 8.12 -9.25 -26.62
N GLU A 16 7.75 -10.47 -27.03
CA GLU A 16 6.87 -11.35 -26.26
C GLU A 16 7.50 -11.76 -24.93
N GLU A 17 8.76 -12.22 -24.95
CA GLU A 17 9.49 -12.59 -23.74
C GLU A 17 9.55 -11.42 -22.76
N TRP A 18 9.93 -10.23 -23.25
CA TRP A 18 10.02 -9.05 -22.41
C TRP A 18 8.67 -8.65 -21.83
N LEU A 19 7.62 -8.54 -22.66
CA LEU A 19 6.29 -8.14 -22.18
C LEU A 19 5.65 -9.18 -21.27
N THR A 20 5.98 -10.47 -21.43
CA THR A 20 5.50 -11.53 -20.52
C THR A 20 5.98 -11.30 -19.09
N THR A 21 7.19 -10.76 -18.90
CA THR A 21 7.70 -10.38 -17.55
C THR A 21 7.01 -9.17 -16.95
N ARG A 22 6.18 -8.48 -17.73
CA ARG A 22 5.44 -7.27 -17.33
C ARG A 22 3.96 -7.54 -17.04
N ILE A 23 3.58 -8.81 -16.97
CA ILE A 23 2.19 -9.22 -16.72
C ILE A 23 2.10 -9.95 -15.38
N ALA A 24 1.39 -9.36 -14.41
CA ALA A 24 0.96 -10.06 -13.22
C ALA A 24 -0.49 -10.53 -13.40
N ARG A 25 -0.70 -11.85 -13.35
CA ARG A 25 -2.04 -12.44 -13.54
C ARG A 25 -2.69 -12.73 -12.19
N TYR A 26 -3.91 -12.29 -12.01
CA TYR A 26 -4.68 -12.54 -10.78
C TYR A 26 -4.65 -14.03 -10.37
N ALA A 27 -4.77 -14.95 -11.34
CA ALA A 27 -4.75 -16.39 -11.07
C ALA A 27 -3.46 -16.92 -10.44
N THR A 28 -2.36 -16.17 -10.52
CA THR A 28 -1.07 -16.54 -9.93
C THR A 28 -0.71 -15.67 -8.71
N ARG A 29 -1.64 -14.81 -8.26
CA ARG A 29 -1.45 -13.95 -7.09
C ARG A 29 -2.16 -14.55 -5.88
N THR A 30 -1.66 -14.26 -4.71
CA THR A 30 -2.20 -14.72 -3.43
C THR A 30 -2.52 -13.52 -2.54
N LEU A 31 -3.66 -13.56 -1.86
CA LEU A 31 -3.95 -12.64 -0.78
C LEU A 31 -3.05 -12.96 0.40
N ASP A 32 -2.13 -12.06 0.68
CA ASP A 32 -1.19 -12.18 1.76
C ASP A 32 -1.76 -11.52 3.03
N TRP A 33 -2.26 -12.34 3.93
CA TRP A 33 -2.76 -11.93 5.24
C TRP A 33 -1.66 -11.82 6.30
N ASP A 34 -0.46 -12.31 5.98
CA ASP A 34 0.66 -12.36 6.90
C ASP A 34 1.62 -11.17 6.75
N ALA A 35 1.58 -10.46 5.63
CA ALA A 35 2.43 -9.29 5.37
C ALA A 35 2.43 -8.26 6.52
N LEU A 36 1.28 -8.08 7.18
CA LEU A 36 1.07 -7.13 8.27
C LEU A 36 0.53 -7.82 9.53
N LYS A 37 0.77 -9.14 9.64
CA LYS A 37 0.27 -9.96 10.73
C LYS A 37 0.71 -9.47 12.11
N PHE A 38 1.91 -8.95 12.25
CA PHE A 38 2.42 -8.39 13.51
C PHE A 38 1.51 -7.28 14.10
N GLN A 39 0.80 -6.55 13.25
CA GLN A 39 -0.18 -5.55 13.69
C GLN A 39 -1.49 -6.22 14.12
N ALA A 40 -1.98 -7.20 13.36
CA ALA A 40 -3.19 -7.93 13.66
C ALA A 40 -3.06 -8.82 14.91
N ASP A 41 -1.87 -9.34 15.18
CA ASP A 41 -1.57 -10.09 16.41
C ASP A 41 -1.60 -9.21 17.66
N TYR A 42 -1.24 -7.93 17.49
CA TYR A 42 -1.37 -6.95 18.58
C TYR A 42 -2.83 -6.53 18.81
N ASP A 43 -3.56 -6.20 17.74
CA ASP A 43 -4.98 -5.84 17.80
C ASP A 43 -5.67 -6.32 16.51
N PRO A 44 -6.68 -7.22 16.59
CA PRO A 44 -7.39 -7.75 15.42
C PRO A 44 -8.00 -6.69 14.51
N LYS A 45 -8.25 -5.47 14.99
CA LYS A 45 -8.73 -4.37 14.16
C LYS A 45 -7.75 -3.97 13.05
N TYR A 46 -6.47 -4.28 13.18
CA TYR A 46 -5.45 -4.01 12.15
C TYR A 46 -5.36 -5.11 11.08
N ARG A 47 -6.29 -6.06 11.10
CA ARG A 47 -6.29 -7.15 10.12
C ARG A 47 -6.62 -6.62 8.73
N ARG A 48 -5.72 -6.86 7.79
CA ARG A 48 -5.90 -6.60 6.37
C ARG A 48 -4.97 -7.47 5.55
N SER A 49 -5.31 -7.71 4.30
CA SER A 49 -4.42 -8.45 3.39
C SER A 49 -3.89 -7.53 2.30
N GLN A 50 -2.81 -7.97 1.69
CA GLN A 50 -2.29 -7.38 0.46
C GLN A 50 -2.16 -8.42 -0.64
N MET A 51 -2.33 -7.99 -1.88
CA MET A 51 -1.98 -8.75 -3.06
C MET A 51 -1.09 -7.86 -3.93
N ARG A 52 0.20 -8.17 -3.98
CA ARG A 52 1.19 -7.38 -4.72
C ARG A 52 1.14 -7.71 -6.21
N TYR A 53 1.26 -6.73 -7.06
CA TYR A 53 1.27 -6.85 -8.52
C TYR A 53 2.55 -6.29 -9.13
N VAL A 54 3.02 -5.14 -8.65
CA VAL A 54 4.26 -4.50 -9.10
C VAL A 54 5.14 -4.24 -7.89
N GLY A 55 6.31 -4.84 -7.86
CA GLY A 55 7.21 -4.76 -6.71
C GLY A 55 6.61 -5.32 -5.43
N THR A 56 7.22 -5.05 -4.31
CA THR A 56 6.86 -5.62 -3.00
C THR A 56 6.17 -4.64 -2.06
N GLY A 57 6.03 -3.38 -2.47
CA GLY A 57 5.42 -2.33 -1.65
C GLY A 57 6.27 -1.93 -0.44
N GLY A 58 5.65 -1.21 0.51
CA GLY A 58 6.30 -0.75 1.76
C GLY A 58 6.20 -1.73 2.92
N THR A 59 5.94 -3.03 2.69
CA THR A 59 5.72 -4.02 3.75
C THR A 59 7.00 -4.60 4.34
N GLY A 60 8.13 -4.47 3.64
CA GLY A 60 9.39 -5.11 3.99
C GLY A 60 9.48 -6.58 3.55
N ILE A 61 8.52 -7.06 2.75
CA ILE A 61 8.55 -8.39 2.12
C ILE A 61 9.20 -8.24 0.75
N ASP A 62 10.23 -8.99 0.46
CA ASP A 62 11.04 -8.90 -0.76
C ASP A 62 11.10 -10.21 -1.58
N ASP A 63 10.39 -11.26 -1.15
CA ASP A 63 10.44 -12.60 -1.71
C ASP A 63 9.21 -13.00 -2.55
N ASP A 64 8.35 -12.06 -2.96
CA ASP A 64 7.20 -12.35 -3.82
C ASP A 64 7.62 -12.45 -5.30
N GLU A 65 8.03 -13.63 -5.72
CA GLU A 65 8.62 -13.91 -7.04
C GLU A 65 7.69 -13.68 -8.23
N ASN A 66 6.37 -13.62 -8.01
CA ASN A 66 5.38 -13.49 -9.09
C ASN A 66 4.92 -12.04 -9.33
N THR A 67 5.62 -11.06 -8.81
CA THR A 67 5.34 -9.64 -9.09
C THR A 67 6.03 -9.19 -10.36
N VAL A 68 5.45 -8.21 -11.04
CA VAL A 68 6.16 -7.45 -12.08
C VAL A 68 7.25 -6.64 -11.40
N PRO A 69 8.49 -6.63 -11.92
CA PRO A 69 9.55 -5.78 -11.37
C PRO A 69 9.14 -4.31 -11.37
N ALA A 70 9.26 -3.65 -10.22
CA ALA A 70 9.01 -2.23 -10.11
C ALA A 70 10.09 -1.40 -10.80
N GLU A 71 9.70 -0.31 -11.46
CA GLU A 71 10.60 0.67 -12.06
C GLU A 71 10.49 2.03 -11.37
N HIS A 72 9.28 2.57 -11.28
CA HIS A 72 9.02 3.90 -10.73
C HIS A 72 7.98 3.90 -9.60
N PHE A 73 7.21 2.83 -9.48
CA PHE A 73 6.19 2.68 -8.45
C PHE A 73 6.01 1.22 -8.07
N THR A 74 5.40 0.98 -6.92
CA THR A 74 4.85 -0.32 -6.54
C THR A 74 3.33 -0.27 -6.60
N PHE A 75 2.70 -1.41 -6.88
CA PHE A 75 1.24 -1.52 -6.95
C PHE A 75 0.76 -2.80 -6.29
N SER A 76 -0.21 -2.65 -5.42
CA SER A 76 -0.91 -3.75 -4.76
C SER A 76 -2.40 -3.48 -4.67
N THR A 77 -3.20 -4.51 -4.38
CA THR A 77 -4.53 -4.33 -3.84
C THR A 77 -4.56 -4.73 -2.38
N MET A 78 -5.40 -4.06 -1.60
CA MET A 78 -5.60 -4.32 -0.18
C MET A 78 -7.06 -4.66 0.09
N VAL A 79 -7.31 -5.76 0.80
CA VAL A 79 -8.61 -6.08 1.38
C VAL A 79 -8.62 -5.61 2.83
N LEU A 80 -9.60 -4.79 3.18
CA LEU A 80 -9.82 -4.27 4.52
C LEU A 80 -11.20 -4.73 5.02
N PRO A 81 -11.27 -5.69 5.94
CA PRO A 81 -12.55 -6.15 6.48
C PRO A 81 -13.35 -5.03 7.16
N ALA A 82 -14.67 -5.20 7.28
CA ALA A 82 -15.53 -4.26 7.98
C ALA A 82 -15.05 -4.03 9.42
N GLY A 83 -14.98 -2.79 9.86
CA GLY A 83 -14.50 -2.40 11.18
C GLY A 83 -12.98 -2.49 11.37
N CYS A 84 -12.23 -2.95 10.36
CA CYS A 84 -10.78 -2.97 10.43
C CYS A 84 -10.17 -1.66 9.96
N GLU A 85 -8.90 -1.44 10.35
CA GLU A 85 -8.18 -0.21 10.08
C GLU A 85 -6.72 -0.45 9.65
N GLY A 86 -6.19 0.45 8.85
CA GLY A 86 -4.75 0.65 8.67
C GLY A 86 -4.26 1.64 9.71
N PRO A 87 -3.33 1.26 10.60
CA PRO A 87 -2.88 2.16 11.66
C PRO A 87 -2.22 3.41 11.08
N LEU A 88 -2.29 4.48 11.84
CA LEU A 88 -1.68 5.76 11.49
C LEU A 88 -0.17 5.58 11.27
N HIS A 89 0.33 6.00 10.10
CA HIS A 89 1.73 5.87 9.71
C HIS A 89 2.13 7.00 8.76
N ILE A 90 3.42 7.15 8.54
CA ILE A 90 4.00 8.15 7.65
C ILE A 90 4.99 7.50 6.68
N HIS A 91 4.88 7.84 5.39
CA HIS A 91 5.93 7.68 4.39
C HIS A 91 6.62 9.03 4.21
N ARG A 92 7.95 9.07 4.41
CA ARG A 92 8.73 10.31 4.27
C ARG A 92 9.36 10.45 2.89
N ASP A 93 9.41 9.36 2.15
CA ASP A 93 10.14 9.23 0.90
C ASP A 93 9.24 9.17 -0.34
N VAL A 94 7.96 8.83 -0.16
CA VAL A 94 7.07 8.58 -1.29
C VAL A 94 5.66 9.09 -1.05
N GLU A 95 5.02 9.45 -2.16
CA GLU A 95 3.57 9.61 -2.28
C GLU A 95 2.89 8.25 -2.23
N GLU A 96 1.72 8.18 -1.58
CA GLU A 96 0.88 7.00 -1.54
C GLU A 96 -0.52 7.31 -2.08
N VAL A 97 -0.97 6.48 -3.02
CA VAL A 97 -2.29 6.62 -3.63
C VAL A 97 -3.20 5.49 -3.18
N PHE A 98 -4.41 5.84 -2.74
CA PHE A 98 -5.50 4.90 -2.53
C PHE A 98 -6.60 5.16 -3.56
N PHE A 99 -7.03 4.10 -4.25
CA PHE A 99 -8.19 4.12 -5.12
C PHE A 99 -9.17 3.03 -4.68
N ILE A 100 -10.37 3.41 -4.30
CA ILE A 100 -11.36 2.50 -3.74
C ILE A 100 -12.05 1.74 -4.89
N LEU A 101 -11.85 0.42 -4.97
CA LEU A 101 -12.52 -0.44 -5.95
C LEU A 101 -13.89 -0.91 -5.47
N LYS A 102 -14.01 -1.18 -4.16
CA LYS A 102 -15.23 -1.61 -3.48
C LYS A 102 -15.20 -1.08 -2.05
N GLY A 103 -16.31 -0.56 -1.56
CA GLY A 103 -16.44 -0.04 -0.22
C GLY A 103 -17.18 1.30 -0.21
N SER A 104 -18.08 1.47 0.74
CA SER A 104 -18.98 2.64 0.73
C SER A 104 -18.57 3.73 1.73
N ARG A 105 -17.71 3.42 2.69
CA ARG A 105 -17.41 4.34 3.79
C ARG A 105 -16.03 4.07 4.37
N ILE A 106 -15.01 4.52 3.67
CA ILE A 106 -13.62 4.44 4.10
C ILE A 106 -13.24 5.79 4.71
N LYS A 107 -13.16 5.83 6.03
CA LYS A 107 -12.67 7.01 6.74
C LYS A 107 -11.15 7.09 6.58
N LEU A 108 -10.65 8.27 6.22
CA LEU A 108 -9.23 8.58 6.26
C LEU A 108 -8.96 9.68 7.28
N MET A 109 -7.85 9.53 7.97
CA MET A 109 -7.38 10.46 9.00
C MET A 109 -5.98 10.92 8.66
N PHE A 110 -5.72 12.21 8.78
CA PHE A 110 -4.43 12.83 8.49
C PHE A 110 -4.01 13.77 9.60
N HIS A 111 -2.72 13.88 9.81
CA HIS A 111 -2.16 15.01 10.56
C HIS A 111 -0.73 15.33 10.13
N THR A 112 -0.31 16.56 10.37
CA THR A 112 1.09 16.98 10.25
C THR A 112 1.95 16.30 11.31
N GLU A 113 3.25 16.26 11.09
CA GLU A 113 4.17 15.58 12.00
C GLU A 113 4.17 16.19 13.41
N ASP A 114 4.02 17.51 13.50
CA ASP A 114 3.89 18.26 14.76
C ASP A 114 2.47 18.25 15.37
N LYS A 115 1.52 17.57 14.69
CA LYS A 115 0.10 17.49 15.07
C LYS A 115 -0.62 18.85 15.13
N SER A 116 -0.06 19.91 14.54
CA SER A 116 -0.67 21.26 14.52
C SER A 116 -1.92 21.31 13.62
N GLU A 117 -1.98 20.45 12.60
CA GLU A 117 -3.13 20.35 11.70
C GLU A 117 -3.60 18.91 11.62
N GLN A 118 -4.92 18.72 11.64
CA GLN A 118 -5.57 17.44 11.51
C GLN A 118 -6.78 17.55 10.59
N TRP A 119 -7.01 16.50 9.81
CA TRP A 119 -8.15 16.45 8.91
C TRP A 119 -8.64 15.01 8.72
N GLU A 120 -9.94 14.87 8.54
CA GLU A 120 -10.59 13.60 8.26
C GLU A 120 -11.52 13.72 7.06
N THR A 121 -11.66 12.66 6.30
CA THR A 121 -12.61 12.57 5.20
C THR A 121 -13.11 11.14 5.02
N HIS A 122 -14.14 10.96 4.20
CA HIS A 122 -14.62 9.64 3.79
C HIS A 122 -14.52 9.50 2.29
N LEU A 123 -14.04 8.36 1.86
CA LEU A 123 -14.06 7.93 0.47
C LEU A 123 -15.05 6.79 0.28
N GLY A 124 -15.65 6.74 -0.89
CA GLY A 124 -16.50 5.67 -1.38
C GLY A 124 -15.93 5.02 -2.63
N GLU A 125 -16.72 4.15 -3.23
CA GLU A 125 -16.34 3.43 -4.44
C GLU A 125 -16.00 4.42 -5.57
N ARG A 126 -14.84 4.19 -6.22
CA ARG A 126 -14.23 4.99 -7.29
C ARG A 126 -13.67 6.35 -6.87
N ASP A 127 -13.64 6.64 -5.59
CA ASP A 127 -12.88 7.78 -5.09
C ASP A 127 -11.38 7.46 -5.02
N LEU A 128 -10.57 8.50 -5.20
CA LEU A 128 -9.12 8.43 -5.11
C LEU A 128 -8.60 9.52 -4.19
N ILE A 129 -7.58 9.19 -3.44
CA ILE A 129 -6.73 10.17 -2.78
C ILE A 129 -5.27 9.88 -3.08
N SER A 130 -4.52 10.95 -3.35
CA SER A 130 -3.07 10.93 -3.39
C SER A 130 -2.56 11.65 -2.13
N VAL A 131 -1.82 10.90 -1.31
CA VAL A 131 -1.27 11.41 -0.05
C VAL A 131 0.20 11.74 -0.24
N PRO A 132 0.60 13.02 -0.16
CA PRO A 132 2.00 13.41 -0.27
C PRO A 132 2.88 12.74 0.78
N ALA A 133 4.17 12.62 0.51
CA ALA A 133 5.16 12.26 1.50
C ALA A 133 5.14 13.26 2.68
N GLY A 134 5.47 12.80 3.88
CA GLY A 134 5.59 13.67 5.06
C GLY A 134 4.28 13.94 5.82
N LEU A 135 3.16 13.34 5.42
CA LEU A 135 1.91 13.37 6.18
C LEU A 135 1.64 12.03 6.86
N TYR A 136 1.23 12.04 8.13
CA TYR A 136 0.63 10.89 8.77
C TYR A 136 -0.74 10.61 8.17
N ARG A 137 -0.99 9.35 7.85
CA ARG A 137 -2.28 8.85 7.35
C ARG A 137 -2.67 7.55 8.01
N GLY A 138 -3.94 7.39 8.24
CA GLY A 138 -4.59 6.17 8.68
C GLY A 138 -5.93 6.02 7.99
N LEU A 139 -6.48 4.81 7.97
CA LEU A 139 -7.77 4.55 7.35
C LEU A 139 -8.57 3.52 8.14
N VAL A 140 -9.89 3.65 8.12
CA VAL A 140 -10.83 2.74 8.79
C VAL A 140 -11.94 2.38 7.81
N ASN A 141 -12.26 1.10 7.70
CA ASN A 141 -13.47 0.68 7.00
C ASN A 141 -14.67 0.78 7.96
N GLU A 142 -15.40 1.87 7.91
CA GLU A 142 -16.65 2.08 8.67
C GLU A 142 -17.88 1.48 7.95
N GLY A 143 -17.69 0.86 6.78
CA GLY A 143 -18.74 0.14 6.07
C GLY A 143 -19.11 -1.19 6.71
N GLN A 144 -20.17 -1.82 6.19
CA GLN A 144 -20.66 -3.10 6.70
C GLN A 144 -20.06 -4.31 5.98
N GLU A 145 -19.34 -4.08 4.88
CA GLU A 145 -18.72 -5.12 4.06
C GLU A 145 -17.21 -4.89 3.98
N GLU A 146 -16.48 -5.90 3.55
CA GLU A 146 -15.05 -5.71 3.25
C GLU A 146 -14.85 -4.69 2.13
N ALA A 147 -13.84 -3.88 2.27
CA ALA A 147 -13.40 -2.97 1.22
C ALA A 147 -12.25 -3.57 0.42
N LEU A 148 -12.18 -3.23 -0.86
CA LEU A 148 -11.07 -3.53 -1.75
C LEU A 148 -10.55 -2.20 -2.31
N MET A 149 -9.25 -1.99 -2.25
CA MET A 149 -8.64 -0.78 -2.78
C MET A 149 -7.30 -1.07 -3.46
N CYS A 150 -6.96 -0.26 -4.45
CA CYS A 150 -5.60 -0.19 -4.97
C CYS A 150 -4.74 0.65 -4.05
N VAL A 151 -3.50 0.23 -3.87
CA VAL A 151 -2.46 0.97 -3.14
C VAL A 151 -1.24 1.10 -4.04
N MET A 152 -0.80 2.32 -4.30
CA MET A 152 0.38 2.60 -5.09
C MET A 152 1.34 3.48 -4.30
N LEU A 153 2.62 3.14 -4.32
CA LEU A 153 3.70 3.94 -3.73
C LEU A 153 4.64 4.40 -4.84
N GLY A 154 4.93 5.69 -4.88
CA GLY A 154 5.68 6.36 -5.94
C GLY A 154 7.19 6.12 -5.89
N ALA A 155 7.64 4.90 -5.66
CA ALA A 155 9.04 4.52 -5.74
C ALA A 155 9.20 3.04 -6.11
N LYS A 156 10.34 2.71 -6.72
CA LYS A 156 10.73 1.32 -7.00
C LYS A 156 10.90 0.50 -5.72
N THR A 157 11.50 1.09 -4.70
CA THR A 157 11.78 0.46 -3.41
C THR A 157 11.41 1.45 -2.31
N PRO A 158 10.11 1.56 -2.00
CA PRO A 158 9.67 2.48 -0.95
C PRO A 158 10.19 2.03 0.42
N ALA A 159 10.59 2.99 1.24
CA ALA A 159 10.95 2.69 2.62
C ALA A 159 9.73 2.16 3.39
N THR A 160 9.98 1.27 4.35
CA THR A 160 8.92 0.86 5.26
C THR A 160 8.43 2.04 6.08
N PRO A 161 7.10 2.22 6.21
CA PRO A 161 6.56 3.37 6.92
C PRO A 161 6.92 3.34 8.41
N THR A 162 6.94 4.51 9.03
CA THR A 162 7.08 4.67 10.48
C THR A 162 5.75 5.07 11.11
N TYR A 163 5.60 4.75 12.39
CA TYR A 163 4.41 5.05 13.19
C TYR A 163 4.73 6.18 14.16
N PRO A 164 3.73 6.94 14.65
CA PRO A 164 3.96 7.90 15.72
C PRO A 164 4.56 7.20 16.95
N ASP A 165 5.49 7.85 17.65
CA ASP A 165 6.20 7.27 18.81
C ASP A 165 5.26 6.86 19.94
N ASP A 166 4.14 7.57 20.09
CA ASP A 166 3.08 7.29 21.06
C ASP A 166 2.09 6.19 20.58
N HIS A 167 2.17 5.76 19.31
CA HIS A 167 1.31 4.70 18.79
C HIS A 167 1.84 3.32 19.20
N PRO A 168 0.99 2.42 19.73
CA PRO A 168 1.44 1.09 20.19
C PRO A 168 2.19 0.28 19.14
N VAL A 169 1.77 0.37 17.86
CA VAL A 169 2.39 -0.36 16.75
C VAL A 169 3.86 0.05 16.52
N SER A 170 4.27 1.26 16.95
CA SER A 170 5.67 1.72 16.80
C SER A 170 6.68 0.83 17.56
N LYS A 171 6.22 0.13 18.60
CA LYS A 171 7.04 -0.71 19.47
C LYS A 171 7.03 -2.19 19.07
N LEU A 172 6.22 -2.56 18.07
CA LEU A 172 6.13 -3.94 17.60
C LEU A 172 7.33 -4.28 16.72
N LYS A 173 7.84 -5.49 16.86
CA LYS A 173 8.82 -6.04 15.94
C LYS A 173 8.09 -6.60 14.71
N ARG A 174 8.61 -6.30 13.55
CA ARG A 174 8.18 -6.89 12.27
C ARG A 174 8.76 -8.27 12.08
#